data_21ad27f53ff9f39cf436c0a5011946a9
#
_entry.id   21ad27f53ff9f39cf436c0a5011946a9
#
_cell.length_a   1.000
_cell.length_b   1.000
_cell.length_c   1.000
_cell.angle_alpha   90.00
_cell.angle_beta   90.00
_cell.angle_gamma   90.00
#
_symmetry.space_group_name_H-M   'P 1'
#
loop_
_entity.id
_entity.type
_entity.pdbx_description
1 polymer ?
#
loop_
_entity_poly.entity_id
_entity_poly.type
_entity_poly.pdbx_seq_one_letter_code
_entity_poly.pdbx_strand_id
1 'polypeptide(L)'
;MKKLIALLFVLACVFGLVACGANKHTCRPLDNAENVDLQSSALTEPFVTDEERDELLNKAIKNYLNDLGEKSVSFTYEITGTQLGVYENKETILYWVKIVYGEGFATVLGFIIQ
;
A
#
# COMPACT_ATOMS: atom_id res chain seq x y z
N MET A 1 29.85 -12.07 -28.43
CA MET A 1 28.93 -12.96 -27.75
C MET A 1 28.67 -12.55 -26.32
N LYS A 2 29.72 -12.50 -25.53
CA LYS A 2 29.59 -12.12 -24.12
C LYS A 2 29.05 -10.72 -23.96
N LYS A 3 29.45 -9.82 -24.81
CA LYS A 3 28.96 -8.44 -24.75
C LYS A 3 27.47 -8.38 -25.00
N LEU A 4 27.00 -9.21 -25.89
CA LEU A 4 25.58 -9.24 -26.22
C LEU A 4 24.77 -9.72 -25.04
N ILE A 5 25.27 -10.75 -24.38
CA ILE A 5 24.59 -11.30 -23.22
C ILE A 5 24.56 -10.28 -22.08
N ALA A 6 25.67 -9.61 -21.86
CA ALA A 6 25.74 -8.57 -20.84
C ALA A 6 24.76 -7.45 -21.14
N LEU A 7 24.64 -7.09 -22.40
CA LEU A 7 23.74 -6.04 -22.79
C LEU A 7 22.30 -6.44 -22.51
N LEU A 8 21.93 -7.66 -22.82
CA LEU A 8 20.60 -8.16 -22.54
C LEU A 8 20.31 -8.15 -21.05
N PHE A 9 21.29 -8.52 -20.27
CA PHE A 9 21.15 -8.51 -18.83
C PHE A 9 20.91 -7.11 -18.31
N VAL A 10 21.65 -6.16 -18.82
CA VAL A 10 21.49 -4.76 -18.42
C VAL A 10 20.08 -4.26 -18.79
N LEU A 11 19.60 -4.63 -19.95
CA LEU A 11 18.26 -4.27 -20.34
C LEU A 11 17.22 -4.85 -19.39
N ALA A 12 17.41 -6.09 -18.99
CA ALA A 12 16.50 -6.72 -18.05
C ALA A 12 16.49 -5.96 -16.72
N CYS A 13 17.66 -5.54 -16.27
CA CYS A 13 17.76 -4.75 -15.04
C CYS A 13 17.05 -3.41 -15.17
N VAL A 14 17.20 -2.77 -16.31
CA VAL A 14 16.52 -1.50 -16.55
C VAL A 14 15.01 -1.68 -16.52
N PHE A 15 14.52 -2.74 -17.12
CA PHE A 15 13.10 -3.02 -17.07
C PHE A 15 12.64 -3.30 -15.65
N GLY A 16 13.46 -3.99 -14.88
CA GLY A 16 13.16 -4.22 -13.47
C GLY A 16 13.05 -2.92 -12.70
N LEU A 17 13.94 -1.99 -12.97
CA LEU A 17 13.90 -0.69 -12.33
C LEU A 17 12.66 0.09 -12.74
N VAL A 18 12.28 0.01 -13.98
CA VAL A 18 11.07 0.65 -14.46
C VAL A 18 9.85 0.05 -13.75
N ALA A 19 9.83 -1.25 -13.62
CA ALA A 19 8.75 -1.90 -12.88
C ALA A 19 8.71 -1.44 -11.44
N CYS A 20 9.86 -1.30 -10.81
CA CYS A 20 9.94 -0.75 -9.46
C CYS A 20 9.49 0.71 -9.44
N GLY A 21 9.82 1.46 -10.48
CA GLY A 21 9.38 2.83 -10.62
C GLY A 21 7.88 2.96 -10.78
N ALA A 22 7.20 1.90 -11.21
CA ALA A 22 5.76 1.91 -11.30
C ALA A 22 5.12 1.94 -9.91
N ASN A 23 5.83 1.50 -8.89
CA ASN A 23 5.37 1.58 -7.51
C ASN A 23 5.70 2.96 -6.94
N LYS A 24 5.12 3.97 -7.56
CA LYS A 24 5.32 5.34 -7.11
C LYS A 24 4.53 5.65 -5.87
N HIS A 25 3.57 4.81 -5.58
CA HIS A 25 2.67 5.05 -4.46
C HIS A 25 3.20 4.37 -3.21
N THR A 26 2.89 4.98 -2.10
CA THR A 26 3.25 4.46 -0.79
C THR A 26 1.99 4.19 -0.01
N CYS A 27 2.06 3.24 0.91
CA CYS A 27 0.94 2.92 1.78
C CYS A 27 1.46 2.86 3.21
N ARG A 28 0.78 3.54 4.10
CA ARG A 28 1.16 3.54 5.51
C ARG A 28 -0.08 3.62 6.39
N PRO A 29 -0.03 3.08 7.60
CA PRO A 29 -1.13 3.23 8.52
C PRO A 29 -1.19 4.64 9.11
N LEU A 30 -2.38 5.06 9.49
CA LEU A 30 -2.60 6.30 10.19
C LEU A 30 -3.02 5.99 11.62
N ASP A 31 -2.32 6.57 12.58
CA ASP A 31 -2.60 6.32 13.99
C ASP A 31 -3.96 6.86 14.42
N ASN A 32 -4.36 7.99 13.86
CA ASN A 32 -5.63 8.63 14.23
C ASN A 32 -6.46 8.89 12.98
N ALA A 33 -6.70 7.81 12.22
CA ALA A 33 -7.42 7.95 10.95
C ALA A 33 -8.82 8.55 11.14
N GLU A 34 -9.43 8.34 12.28
CA GLU A 34 -10.75 8.90 12.58
C GLU A 34 -10.71 10.42 12.64
N ASN A 35 -9.57 10.98 12.96
CA ASN A 35 -9.40 12.42 13.08
C ASN A 35 -8.73 13.04 11.87
N VAL A 36 -8.47 12.25 10.84
CA VAL A 36 -7.87 12.76 9.62
C VAL A 36 -8.94 13.45 8.79
N ASP A 37 -8.69 14.70 8.47
CA ASP A 37 -9.58 15.50 7.66
C ASP A 37 -9.03 15.57 6.24
N LEU A 38 -9.61 14.78 5.36
CA LEU A 38 -9.24 14.80 3.96
C LEU A 38 -9.95 15.96 3.28
N GLN A 39 -9.19 16.80 2.61
CA GLN A 39 -9.74 17.90 1.87
C GLN A 39 -10.35 17.40 0.56
N SER A 40 -11.18 18.19 -0.04
CA SER A 40 -11.81 17.83 -1.30
C SER A 40 -10.78 17.51 -2.37
N SER A 41 -11.03 16.46 -3.11
CA SER A 41 -10.19 16.03 -4.21
C SER A 41 -10.95 16.15 -5.51
N ALA A 42 -10.23 16.41 -6.59
CA ALA A 42 -10.81 16.40 -7.93
C ALA A 42 -10.97 14.96 -8.43
N LEU A 43 -10.41 13.99 -7.75
CA LEU A 43 -10.48 12.59 -8.15
C LEU A 43 -11.86 12.02 -7.80
N THR A 44 -12.38 11.23 -8.71
CA THR A 44 -13.64 10.52 -8.50
C THR A 44 -13.42 9.03 -8.33
N GLU A 45 -12.22 8.55 -8.62
CA GLU A 45 -11.88 7.14 -8.55
C GLU A 45 -10.47 6.98 -7.98
N PRO A 46 -10.17 5.84 -7.36
CA PRO A 46 -8.82 5.56 -6.89
C PRO A 46 -7.82 5.59 -8.04
N PHE A 47 -6.62 6.08 -7.76
CA PHE A 47 -5.56 6.17 -8.75
C PHE A 47 -4.66 4.94 -8.78
N VAL A 48 -5.01 3.91 -8.03
CA VAL A 48 -4.30 2.63 -8.05
C VAL A 48 -5.25 1.56 -8.52
N THR A 49 -4.70 0.52 -9.15
CA THR A 49 -5.50 -0.66 -9.52
C THR A 49 -5.80 -1.49 -8.27
N ASP A 50 -6.77 -2.38 -8.39
CA ASP A 50 -7.08 -3.29 -7.29
C ASP A 50 -5.87 -4.14 -6.91
N GLU A 51 -5.11 -4.56 -7.90
CA GLU A 51 -3.91 -5.38 -7.68
C GLU A 51 -2.84 -4.61 -6.95
N GLU A 52 -2.59 -3.38 -7.38
CA GLU A 52 -1.60 -2.52 -6.74
C GLU A 52 -2.01 -2.18 -5.31
N ARG A 53 -3.30 -1.87 -5.13
CA ARG A 53 -3.84 -1.58 -3.80
C ARG A 53 -3.61 -2.76 -2.86
N ASP A 54 -3.97 -3.97 -3.30
CA ASP A 54 -3.84 -5.15 -2.45
C ASP A 54 -2.38 -5.45 -2.11
N GLU A 55 -1.49 -5.25 -3.07
CA GLU A 55 -0.07 -5.43 -2.85
C GLU A 55 0.46 -4.46 -1.81
N LEU A 56 0.10 -3.20 -1.95
CA LEU A 56 0.51 -2.16 -1.01
C LEU A 56 -0.06 -2.40 0.38
N LEU A 57 -1.33 -2.76 0.47
CA LEU A 57 -1.98 -3.03 1.75
C LEU A 57 -1.37 -4.24 2.43
N ASN A 58 -1.14 -5.32 1.70
CA ASN A 58 -0.51 -6.50 2.26
C ASN A 58 0.84 -6.16 2.90
N LYS A 59 1.64 -5.41 2.18
CA LYS A 59 2.95 -5.03 2.66
C LYS A 59 2.85 -4.14 3.90
N ALA A 60 1.96 -3.17 3.86
CA ALA A 60 1.78 -2.24 4.97
C ALA A 60 1.26 -2.95 6.22
N ILE A 61 0.30 -3.85 6.06
CA ILE A 61 -0.24 -4.63 7.18
C ILE A 61 0.82 -5.53 7.78
N LYS A 62 1.60 -6.17 6.92
CA LYS A 62 2.68 -7.05 7.38
C LYS A 62 3.69 -6.27 8.21
N ASN A 63 4.06 -5.08 7.75
CA ASN A 63 4.97 -4.22 8.49
C ASN A 63 4.37 -3.77 9.81
N TYR A 64 3.10 -3.43 9.80
CA TYR A 64 2.39 -3.02 11.00
C TYR A 64 2.40 -4.15 12.05
N LEU A 65 2.09 -5.37 11.64
CA LEU A 65 2.08 -6.52 12.55
C LEU A 65 3.48 -6.83 13.07
N ASN A 66 4.50 -6.68 12.23
CA ASN A 66 5.89 -6.86 12.66
C ASN A 66 6.25 -5.84 13.74
N ASP A 67 5.81 -4.60 13.60
CA ASP A 67 6.08 -3.56 14.57
C ASP A 67 5.39 -3.84 15.90
N LEU A 68 4.27 -4.55 15.88
CA LEU A 68 3.61 -4.99 17.11
C LEU A 68 4.28 -6.21 17.74
N GLY A 69 5.29 -6.77 17.09
CA GLY A 69 5.94 -7.98 17.57
C GLY A 69 5.30 -9.26 17.08
N GLU A 70 4.29 -9.16 16.23
CA GLU A 70 3.57 -10.31 15.69
C GLU A 70 4.23 -10.76 14.39
N LYS A 71 5.47 -11.24 14.48
CA LYS A 71 6.21 -11.66 13.31
C LYS A 71 5.71 -13.00 12.79
N SER A 72 5.67 -13.13 11.48
CA SER A 72 5.29 -14.38 10.81
C SER A 72 3.88 -14.85 11.13
N VAL A 73 3.00 -13.92 11.48
CA VAL A 73 1.62 -14.22 11.78
C VAL A 73 0.81 -14.18 10.47
N SER A 74 -0.07 -15.15 10.32
CA SER A 74 -1.02 -15.15 9.22
C SER A 74 -2.10 -14.11 9.49
N PHE A 75 -2.53 -13.44 8.46
CA PHE A 75 -3.59 -12.46 8.60
C PHE A 75 -4.47 -12.44 7.35
N THR A 76 -5.69 -11.97 7.55
CA THR A 76 -6.59 -11.62 6.46
C THR A 76 -7.04 -10.19 6.67
N TYR A 77 -7.49 -9.55 5.61
CA TYR A 77 -8.00 -8.20 5.75
C TYR A 77 -9.18 -7.96 4.83
N GLU A 78 -9.98 -6.99 5.20
CA GLU A 78 -11.16 -6.60 4.44
C GLU A 78 -11.23 -5.08 4.43
N ILE A 79 -11.46 -4.50 3.26
CA ILE A 79 -11.64 -3.07 3.12
C ILE A 79 -13.08 -2.75 3.45
N THR A 80 -13.30 -1.96 4.49
CA THR A 80 -14.63 -1.61 4.96
C THR A 80 -15.08 -0.22 4.53
N GLY A 81 -14.15 0.60 4.06
CA GLY A 81 -14.49 1.93 3.58
C GLY A 81 -13.36 2.52 2.77
N THR A 82 -13.69 3.45 1.91
CA THR A 82 -12.73 4.13 1.05
C THR A 82 -13.10 5.60 0.95
N GLN A 83 -12.12 6.47 1.10
CA GLN A 83 -12.31 7.91 0.93
C GLN A 83 -11.22 8.46 0.04
N LEU A 84 -11.59 9.37 -0.85
CA LEU A 84 -10.64 10.08 -1.70
C LEU A 84 -10.54 11.51 -1.19
N GLY A 85 -9.35 12.04 -1.15
CA GLY A 85 -9.16 13.40 -0.70
C GLY A 85 -7.71 13.84 -0.84
N VAL A 86 -7.41 15.00 -0.26
CA VAL A 86 -6.06 15.56 -0.24
C VAL A 86 -5.58 15.57 1.21
N TYR A 87 -4.42 15.00 1.43
CA TYR A 87 -3.80 14.95 2.73
C TYR A 87 -2.32 15.27 2.58
N GLU A 88 -1.82 16.18 3.39
CA GLU A 88 -0.44 16.65 3.31
C GLU A 88 -0.09 17.18 1.91
N ASN A 89 -1.05 17.88 1.29
CA ASN A 89 -0.92 18.47 -0.04
C ASN A 89 -0.75 17.45 -1.16
N LYS A 90 -1.19 16.21 -0.93
CA LYS A 90 -1.12 15.15 -1.93
C LYS A 90 -2.47 14.50 -2.07
N GLU A 91 -2.79 14.11 -3.30
CA GLU A 91 -3.95 13.27 -3.54
C GLU A 91 -3.77 11.97 -2.79
N THR A 92 -4.78 11.58 -2.04
CA THR A 92 -4.67 10.50 -1.08
C THR A 92 -5.92 9.63 -1.14
N ILE A 93 -5.72 8.34 -1.01
CA ILE A 93 -6.83 7.40 -0.82
C ILE A 93 -6.71 6.87 0.59
N LEU A 94 -7.78 7.01 1.36
CA LEU A 94 -7.86 6.44 2.70
C LEU A 94 -8.70 5.18 2.64
N TYR A 95 -8.12 4.07 3.03
CA TYR A 95 -8.82 2.80 3.15
C TYR A 95 -8.98 2.45 4.62
N TRP A 96 -10.21 2.19 5.01
CA TRP A 96 -10.48 1.61 6.32
C TRP A 96 -10.42 0.11 6.17
N VAL A 97 -9.56 -0.52 6.95
CA VAL A 97 -9.24 -1.93 6.78
C VAL A 97 -9.43 -2.65 8.10
N LYS A 98 -10.22 -3.72 8.05
CA LYS A 98 -10.36 -4.63 9.19
C LYS A 98 -9.35 -5.75 9.00
N ILE A 99 -8.46 -5.91 9.97
CA ILE A 99 -7.40 -6.92 9.93
C ILE A 99 -7.70 -7.97 10.98
N VAL A 100 -7.69 -9.23 10.56
CA VAL A 100 -7.82 -10.36 11.47
C VAL A 100 -6.52 -11.14 11.42
N TYR A 101 -5.90 -11.33 12.55
CA TYR A 101 -4.59 -11.99 12.62
C TYR A 101 -4.48 -12.88 13.86
N GLY A 102 -3.49 -13.78 13.82
CA GLY A 102 -3.23 -14.67 14.94
C GLY A 102 -4.40 -15.60 15.21
N GLU A 103 -4.79 -15.69 16.46
CA GLU A 103 -5.85 -16.59 16.89
C GLU A 103 -7.24 -15.95 16.91
N GLY A 104 -7.42 -14.95 16.04
CA GLY A 104 -8.72 -14.30 15.93
C GLY A 104 -8.74 -12.88 16.44
N PHE A 105 -7.58 -12.28 16.64
CA PHE A 105 -7.50 -10.87 16.98
C PHE A 105 -7.94 -10.04 15.79
N ALA A 106 -8.74 -9.04 16.05
CA ALA A 106 -9.24 -8.16 15.02
C ALA A 106 -8.97 -6.71 15.38
N THR A 107 -8.58 -5.93 14.40
CA THR A 107 -8.39 -4.49 14.56
C THR A 107 -8.82 -3.79 13.29
N VAL A 108 -9.19 -2.53 13.42
CA VAL A 108 -9.56 -1.69 12.28
C VAL A 108 -8.62 -0.51 12.24
N LEU A 109 -7.99 -0.31 11.10
CA LEU A 109 -7.05 0.79 10.90
C LEU A 109 -7.35 1.50 9.62
N GLY A 110 -6.97 2.76 9.57
CA GLY A 110 -6.94 3.51 8.32
C GLY A 110 -5.55 3.42 7.70
N PHE A 111 -5.50 3.17 6.40
CA PHE A 111 -4.26 3.18 5.64
C PHE A 111 -4.40 4.19 4.53
N ILE A 112 -3.37 4.99 4.31
CA ILE A 112 -3.37 5.93 3.21
C ILE A 112 -2.41 5.49 2.12
N ILE A 113 -2.85 5.70 0.88
CA ILE A 113 -2.02 5.53 -0.29
C ILE A 113 -1.85 6.90 -0.94
N GLN A 114 -0.61 7.27 -1.17
CA GLN A 114 -0.26 8.56 -1.76
C GLN A 114 0.67 8.42 -2.93
#